data_8f691ccae8e866fc358854c7cc59f4bc
#
_entry.id   8f691ccae8e866fc358854c7cc59f4bc
#
_cell.length_a   1.000
_cell.length_b   1.000
_cell.length_c   1.000
_cell.angle_alpha   90.00
_cell.angle_beta   90.00
_cell.angle_gamma   90.00
#
_symmetry.space_group_name_H-M   'P 1'
#
loop_
_entity.id
_entity.type
_entity.pdbx_description
1 polymer ?
#
loop_
_entity_poly.entity_id
_entity_poly.type
_entity_poly.pdbx_seq_one_letter_code
_entity_poly.pdbx_strand_id
1 'polypeptide(L)'
;MARREVHTDDMSTRDIGDVNLPMQGVITREAETIVVPEADTRSDQLKELAFNEEVLTIRLERSSERNAPKFHDFYVNGVAEWIPVGEPYKVKRKFVAVIARSQPYDVQTEVIEEPGRDPFNKIIRNARSKYPFSVIHDPNPKGYEWLTKLMQSA
;
A
#
# COMPACT_ATOMS: atom_id res chain seq x y z
N MET A 1 -33.76 -9.33 -52.09
CA MET A 1 -32.48 -9.28 -51.34
C MET A 1 -32.21 -10.68 -50.78
N ALA A 2 -31.28 -11.41 -51.39
CA ALA A 2 -31.00 -12.80 -51.11
C ALA A 2 -30.05 -12.96 -49.93
N ARG A 3 -30.45 -13.76 -48.97
CA ARG A 3 -29.67 -14.12 -47.79
C ARG A 3 -28.71 -15.25 -48.19
N ARG A 4 -27.42 -15.02 -48.06
CA ARG A 4 -26.37 -15.99 -48.39
C ARG A 4 -26.22 -16.95 -47.20
N GLU A 5 -26.59 -18.24 -47.40
CA GLU A 5 -26.29 -19.33 -46.48
C GLU A 5 -24.81 -19.71 -46.61
N VAL A 6 -24.11 -19.77 -45.51
CA VAL A 6 -22.75 -20.30 -45.44
C VAL A 6 -22.82 -21.78 -45.13
N HIS A 7 -22.44 -22.56 -46.09
CA HIS A 7 -22.35 -24.03 -46.02
C HIS A 7 -21.04 -24.37 -45.29
N THR A 8 -21.13 -24.97 -44.12
CA THR A 8 -20.00 -25.56 -43.40
C THR A 8 -20.02 -27.06 -43.63
N ASP A 9 -19.41 -27.49 -44.71
CA ASP A 9 -19.12 -28.91 -44.95
C ASP A 9 -17.60 -29.08 -45.01
N ASP A 10 -17.18 -30.20 -44.41
CA ASP A 10 -15.91 -30.87 -44.62
C ASP A 10 -14.68 -30.41 -43.80
N MET A 11 -14.65 -30.85 -42.54
CA MET A 11 -13.37 -31.18 -41.92
C MET A 11 -13.21 -32.70 -41.78
N SER A 12 -12.58 -33.25 -42.81
CA SER A 12 -12.11 -34.64 -42.90
C SER A 12 -11.28 -34.99 -41.65
N THR A 13 -11.74 -36.01 -40.94
CA THR A 13 -10.99 -36.74 -39.92
C THR A 13 -9.78 -37.38 -40.57
N ARG A 14 -8.60 -36.81 -40.31
CA ARG A 14 -7.34 -37.46 -40.61
C ARG A 14 -7.07 -38.52 -39.54
N ASP A 15 -7.00 -39.77 -39.97
CA ASP A 15 -6.49 -40.90 -39.21
C ASP A 15 -5.14 -40.56 -38.59
N ILE A 16 -5.12 -40.39 -37.27
CA ILE A 16 -3.90 -40.38 -36.48
C ILE A 16 -3.67 -41.84 -36.10
N GLY A 17 -2.70 -42.45 -36.81
CA GLY A 17 -2.28 -43.81 -36.55
C GLY A 17 -1.89 -44.05 -35.09
N ASP A 18 -2.24 -45.25 -34.61
CA ASP A 18 -1.86 -45.77 -33.29
C ASP A 18 -0.35 -45.65 -33.02
N VAL A 19 0.04 -44.62 -32.28
CA VAL A 19 1.39 -44.53 -31.71
C VAL A 19 1.35 -45.26 -30.38
N ASN A 20 1.72 -46.53 -30.39
CA ASN A 20 1.93 -47.33 -29.17
C ASN A 20 3.19 -46.80 -28.44
N LEU A 21 3.03 -45.85 -27.54
CA LEU A 21 4.08 -45.40 -26.64
C LEU A 21 4.10 -46.35 -25.41
N PRO A 22 5.27 -46.89 -25.06
CA PRO A 22 5.40 -47.70 -23.86
C PRO A 22 5.14 -46.85 -22.62
N MET A 23 4.13 -47.20 -21.87
CA MET A 23 3.83 -46.64 -20.53
C MET A 23 4.95 -47.00 -19.58
N GLN A 24 6.01 -46.16 -19.52
CA GLN A 24 6.97 -46.19 -18.45
C GLN A 24 6.56 -45.24 -17.35
N GLY A 25 6.20 -45.82 -16.21
CA GLY A 25 6.28 -45.19 -14.89
C GLY A 25 5.39 -43.95 -14.68
N VAL A 26 4.14 -44.19 -14.32
CA VAL A 26 3.35 -43.17 -13.62
C VAL A 26 4.02 -42.95 -12.28
N ILE A 27 4.84 -41.92 -12.20
CA ILE A 27 5.26 -41.35 -10.91
C ILE A 27 4.02 -40.65 -10.37
N THR A 28 3.25 -41.34 -9.56
CA THR A 28 2.24 -40.77 -8.68
C THR A 28 3.01 -39.91 -7.67
N ARG A 29 3.31 -38.66 -8.04
CA ARG A 29 3.54 -37.65 -7.02
C ARG A 29 2.21 -37.46 -6.33
N GLU A 30 2.11 -37.96 -5.12
CA GLU A 30 1.09 -37.49 -4.18
C GLU A 30 1.21 -35.98 -4.15
N ALA A 31 0.23 -35.30 -4.73
CA ALA A 31 0.11 -33.88 -4.59
C ALA A 31 -0.14 -33.64 -3.09
N GLU A 32 0.90 -33.26 -2.37
CA GLU A 32 0.73 -32.66 -1.05
C GLU A 32 -0.21 -31.48 -1.26
N THR A 33 -1.47 -31.68 -0.90
CA THR A 33 -2.46 -30.62 -0.85
C THR A 33 -1.98 -29.67 0.24
N ILE A 34 -1.22 -28.63 -0.14
CA ILE A 34 -0.93 -27.51 0.73
C ILE A 34 -2.28 -26.91 1.06
N VAL A 35 -2.85 -27.29 2.18
CA VAL A 35 -4.02 -26.65 2.77
C VAL A 35 -3.55 -25.26 3.22
N VAL A 36 -3.60 -24.31 2.31
CA VAL A 36 -3.45 -22.90 2.65
C VAL A 36 -4.70 -22.54 3.46
N PRO A 37 -4.57 -22.06 4.69
CA PRO A 37 -5.72 -21.64 5.49
C PRO A 37 -6.28 -20.34 4.94
N GLU A 38 -7.02 -20.40 3.83
CA GLU A 38 -7.63 -19.22 3.18
C GLU A 38 -8.64 -18.51 4.08
N ALA A 39 -9.26 -19.22 5.02
CA ALA A 39 -10.29 -18.68 5.90
C ALA A 39 -9.73 -17.65 6.90
N ASP A 40 -8.57 -17.92 7.50
CA ASP A 40 -7.98 -17.04 8.51
C ASP A 40 -7.42 -15.76 7.88
N THR A 41 -6.73 -15.88 6.75
CA THR A 41 -6.15 -14.74 6.02
C THR A 41 -7.23 -13.76 5.55
N ARG A 42 -8.36 -14.27 5.05
CA ARG A 42 -9.49 -13.44 4.60
C ARG A 42 -10.16 -12.71 5.76
N SER A 43 -10.30 -13.36 6.92
CA SER A 43 -10.86 -12.73 8.12
C SER A 43 -10.00 -11.57 8.63
N ASP A 44 -8.68 -11.72 8.59
CA ASP A 44 -7.74 -10.68 9.04
C ASP A 44 -7.66 -9.52 8.07
N GLN A 45 -7.72 -9.78 6.76
CA GLN A 45 -7.84 -8.72 5.75
C GLN A 45 -9.13 -7.90 5.92
N LEU A 46 -10.26 -8.54 6.22
CA LEU A 46 -11.53 -7.83 6.47
C LEU A 46 -11.45 -6.96 7.74
N LYS A 47 -10.81 -7.43 8.80
CA LYS A 47 -10.58 -6.66 10.03
C LYS A 47 -9.69 -5.45 9.77
N GLU A 48 -8.62 -5.63 8.97
CA GLU A 48 -7.73 -4.55 8.59
C GLU A 48 -8.43 -3.50 7.71
N LEU A 49 -9.24 -3.93 6.74
CA LEU A 49 -10.06 -3.03 5.93
C LEU A 49 -11.05 -2.24 6.81
N ALA A 50 -11.76 -2.90 7.73
CA ALA A 50 -12.67 -2.25 8.65
C ALA A 50 -11.95 -1.23 9.53
N PHE A 51 -10.78 -1.57 10.06
CA PHE A 51 -9.94 -0.67 10.85
C PHE A 51 -9.50 0.56 10.04
N ASN A 52 -9.12 0.39 8.78
CA ASN A 52 -8.70 1.48 7.90
C ASN A 52 -9.86 2.40 7.48
N GLU A 53 -11.11 1.92 7.51
CA GLU A 53 -12.31 2.71 7.21
C GLU A 53 -12.87 3.45 8.45
N GLU A 54 -12.36 3.20 9.66
CA GLU A 54 -12.74 3.94 10.86
C GLU A 54 -12.45 5.43 10.73
N VAL A 55 -13.35 6.25 11.28
CA VAL A 55 -13.27 7.72 11.20
C VAL A 55 -12.65 8.28 12.47
N LEU A 56 -11.56 9.03 12.32
CA LEU A 56 -10.88 9.77 13.38
C LEU A 56 -11.16 11.26 13.21
N THR A 57 -10.97 12.02 14.30
CA THR A 57 -10.92 13.49 14.24
C THR A 57 -9.46 13.94 14.43
N ILE A 58 -8.93 14.59 13.41
CA ILE A 58 -7.57 15.14 13.42
C ILE A 58 -7.61 16.65 13.19
N ARG A 59 -6.51 17.31 13.50
CA ARG A 59 -6.25 18.69 13.12
C ARG A 59 -4.86 18.78 12.50
N LEU A 60 -4.77 19.29 11.27
CA LEU A 60 -3.50 19.66 10.67
C LEU A 60 -3.00 20.96 11.28
N GLU A 61 -1.73 20.99 11.67
CA GLU A 61 -1.12 22.20 12.26
C GLU A 61 -0.85 23.24 11.17
N ARG A 62 -0.97 24.51 11.54
CA ARG A 62 -0.72 25.62 10.61
C ARG A 62 0.78 25.80 10.41
N SER A 63 1.18 25.95 9.15
CA SER A 63 2.54 26.41 8.85
C SER A 63 2.70 27.89 9.19
N SER A 64 3.89 28.28 9.61
CA SER A 64 4.25 29.68 9.83
C SER A 64 4.50 30.45 8.53
N GLU A 65 4.45 29.78 7.38
CA GLU A 65 4.67 30.41 6.09
C GLU A 65 3.51 31.36 5.72
N ARG A 66 3.84 32.54 5.19
CA ARG A 66 2.87 33.58 4.86
C ARG A 66 1.83 33.13 3.81
N ASN A 67 2.21 32.24 2.90
CA ASN A 67 1.37 31.72 1.82
C ASN A 67 0.99 30.26 2.01
N ALA A 68 0.94 29.77 3.25
CA ALA A 68 0.56 28.39 3.54
C ALA A 68 -0.86 28.08 2.99
N PRO A 69 -1.06 26.95 2.36
CA PRO A 69 -2.36 26.54 1.84
C PRO A 69 -3.36 26.36 2.98
N LYS A 70 -4.63 26.70 2.72
CA LYS A 70 -5.72 26.52 3.70
C LYS A 70 -6.22 25.08 3.77
N PHE A 71 -5.96 24.28 2.75
CA PHE A 71 -6.35 22.89 2.62
C PHE A 71 -5.20 22.08 2.04
N HIS A 72 -5.14 20.82 2.41
CA HIS A 72 -4.29 19.83 1.76
C HIS A 72 -5.15 18.71 1.20
N ASP A 73 -4.79 18.23 0.04
CA ASP A 73 -5.43 17.11 -0.65
C ASP A 73 -4.59 15.83 -0.47
N PHE A 74 -5.28 14.75 -0.09
CA PHE A 74 -4.68 13.43 0.08
C PHE A 74 -5.42 12.42 -0.75
N TYR A 75 -4.69 11.51 -1.38
CA TYR A 75 -5.24 10.51 -2.27
C TYR A 75 -4.95 9.10 -1.76
N VAL A 76 -6.00 8.28 -1.70
CA VAL A 76 -5.90 6.85 -1.36
C VAL A 76 -6.76 6.08 -2.34
N ASN A 77 -6.16 5.20 -3.13
CA ASN A 77 -6.84 4.36 -4.12
C ASN A 77 -7.78 5.16 -5.06
N GLY A 78 -7.32 6.34 -5.52
CA GLY A 78 -8.08 7.19 -6.42
C GLY A 78 -9.17 8.05 -5.76
N VAL A 79 -9.35 7.94 -4.45
CA VAL A 79 -10.26 8.80 -3.68
C VAL A 79 -9.47 9.96 -3.09
N ALA A 80 -9.94 11.19 -3.35
CA ALA A 80 -9.37 12.41 -2.81
C ALA A 80 -10.10 12.84 -1.54
N GLU A 81 -9.35 13.31 -0.53
CA GLU A 81 -9.88 13.92 0.68
C GLU A 81 -9.21 15.28 0.90
N TRP A 82 -10.01 16.33 1.08
CA TRP A 82 -9.56 17.70 1.27
C TRP A 82 -9.65 18.08 2.74
N ILE A 83 -8.50 18.18 3.40
CA ILE A 83 -8.44 18.40 4.84
C ILE A 83 -8.07 19.87 5.12
N PRO A 84 -8.90 20.61 5.87
CA PRO A 84 -8.60 21.99 6.25
C PRO A 84 -7.44 22.03 7.25
N VAL A 85 -6.64 23.11 7.15
CA VAL A 85 -5.51 23.35 8.05
C VAL A 85 -5.97 24.19 9.25
N GLY A 86 -5.63 23.72 10.45
CA GLY A 86 -5.90 24.45 11.70
C GLY A 86 -7.28 24.21 12.29
N GLU A 87 -8.13 23.39 11.66
CA GLU A 87 -9.48 23.08 12.14
C GLU A 87 -9.63 21.57 12.38
N PRO A 88 -10.43 21.14 13.38
CA PRO A 88 -10.77 19.74 13.57
C PRO A 88 -11.54 19.20 12.38
N TYR A 89 -11.09 18.08 11.83
CA TYR A 89 -11.72 17.45 10.68
C TYR A 89 -11.84 15.94 10.86
N LYS A 90 -13.00 15.38 10.45
CA LYS A 90 -13.25 13.94 10.50
C LYS A 90 -12.72 13.28 9.24
N VAL A 91 -11.82 12.34 9.39
CA VAL A 91 -11.15 11.67 8.28
C VAL A 91 -11.02 10.18 8.54
N LYS A 92 -11.06 9.36 7.49
CA LYS A 92 -10.83 7.91 7.61
C LYS A 92 -9.36 7.61 7.93
N ARG A 93 -9.14 6.58 8.75
CA ARG A 93 -7.81 6.16 9.22
C ARG A 93 -6.80 5.96 8.09
N LYS A 94 -7.22 5.43 6.95
CA LYS A 94 -6.35 5.25 5.76
C LYS A 94 -5.69 6.56 5.27
N PHE A 95 -6.37 7.70 5.35
CA PHE A 95 -5.77 9.00 5.01
C PHE A 95 -4.79 9.47 6.06
N VAL A 96 -5.08 9.22 7.34
CA VAL A 96 -4.15 9.51 8.44
C VAL A 96 -2.86 8.72 8.28
N ALA A 97 -2.94 7.47 7.79
CA ALA A 97 -1.76 6.67 7.47
C ALA A 97 -0.88 7.32 6.38
N VAL A 98 -1.48 7.90 5.35
CA VAL A 98 -0.74 8.61 4.29
C VAL A 98 -0.09 9.89 4.82
N ILE A 99 -0.82 10.66 5.64
CA ILE A 99 -0.31 11.87 6.28
C ILE A 99 0.91 11.54 7.16
N ALA A 100 0.80 10.53 8.02
CA ALA A 100 1.86 10.11 8.94
C ALA A 100 3.12 9.60 8.20
N ARG A 101 2.95 8.89 7.08
CA ARG A 101 4.06 8.41 6.24
C ARG A 101 4.68 9.48 5.35
N SER A 102 4.05 10.64 5.22
CA SER A 102 4.57 11.75 4.42
C SER A 102 5.71 12.46 5.15
N GLN A 103 6.90 11.86 5.10
CA GLN A 103 8.12 12.35 5.76
C GLN A 103 9.21 12.61 4.71
N PRO A 104 9.44 13.87 4.30
CA PRO A 104 10.57 14.21 3.49
C PRO A 104 11.86 14.09 4.33
N TYR A 105 12.92 13.61 3.69
CA TYR A 105 14.25 13.60 4.28
C TYR A 105 14.94 14.92 4.00
N ASP A 106 15.43 15.58 5.06
CA ASP A 106 16.39 16.66 4.97
C ASP A 106 17.79 16.05 4.97
N VAL A 107 18.53 16.26 3.88
CA VAL A 107 19.87 15.69 3.71
C VAL A 107 20.90 16.76 4.00
N GLN A 108 21.67 16.57 5.07
CA GLN A 108 22.78 17.44 5.45
C GLN A 108 24.10 16.69 5.26
N THR A 109 25.11 17.40 4.79
CA THR A 109 26.46 16.87 4.65
C THR A 109 27.35 17.51 5.70
N GLU A 110 27.92 16.70 6.55
CA GLU A 110 28.88 17.11 7.57
C GLU A 110 30.28 16.60 7.17
N VAL A 111 31.26 17.48 7.21
CA VAL A 111 32.65 17.10 6.99
C VAL A 111 33.23 16.62 8.33
N ILE A 112 33.67 15.36 8.36
CA ILE A 112 34.32 14.78 9.54
C ILE A 112 35.83 14.80 9.30
N GLU A 113 36.54 15.47 10.22
CA GLU A 113 37.99 15.48 10.28
C GLU A 113 38.46 14.56 11.40
N GLU A 114 39.10 13.44 11.07
CA GLU A 114 39.71 12.53 12.03
C GLU A 114 41.24 12.71 11.99
N PRO A 115 41.93 12.75 13.15
CA PRO A 115 43.40 12.86 13.19
C PRO A 115 44.03 11.67 12.45
N GLY A 116 44.85 11.98 11.41
CA GLY A 116 45.56 10.96 10.62
C GLY A 116 44.80 10.34 9.46
N ARG A 117 43.63 10.89 9.11
CA ARG A 117 42.84 10.52 7.93
C ARG A 117 42.48 11.77 7.13
N ASP A 118 42.26 11.56 5.82
CA ASP A 118 41.71 12.62 4.98
C ASP A 118 40.26 12.92 5.38
N PRO A 119 39.84 14.19 5.33
CA PRO A 119 38.49 14.60 5.64
C PRO A 119 37.49 13.88 4.73
N PHE A 120 36.41 13.36 5.29
CA PHE A 120 35.34 12.71 4.53
C PHE A 120 33.97 13.29 4.85
N ASN A 121 33.07 13.22 3.85
CA ASN A 121 31.71 13.72 3.97
C ASN A 121 30.79 12.66 4.56
N LYS A 122 30.15 12.95 5.70
CA LYS A 122 29.09 12.14 6.28
C LYS A 122 27.74 12.71 5.88
N ILE A 123 26.91 11.87 5.32
CA ILE A 123 25.53 12.23 4.97
C ILE A 123 24.62 11.91 6.15
N ILE A 124 23.97 12.95 6.69
CA ILE A 124 22.98 12.85 7.76
C ILE A 124 21.59 13.03 7.12
N ARG A 125 20.70 12.08 7.36
CA ARG A 125 19.32 12.12 6.88
C ARG A 125 18.39 12.30 8.07
N ASN A 126 17.71 13.43 8.12
CA ASN A 126 16.74 13.76 9.15
C ASN A 126 15.33 13.67 8.54
N ALA A 127 14.51 12.75 9.04
CA ALA A 127 13.11 12.66 8.64
C ALA A 127 12.32 13.77 9.36
N ARG A 128 11.45 14.46 8.61
CA ARG A 128 10.54 15.47 9.16
C ARG A 128 9.12 15.13 8.71
N SER A 129 8.13 15.37 9.57
CA SER A 129 6.74 15.29 9.14
C SER A 129 6.45 16.42 8.15
N LYS A 130 6.00 16.07 6.93
CA LYS A 130 5.58 17.05 5.92
C LYS A 130 4.30 17.79 6.35
N TYR A 131 3.42 17.07 7.00
CA TYR A 131 2.13 17.57 7.48
C TYR A 131 2.00 17.28 8.97
N PRO A 132 2.49 18.19 9.84
CA PRO A 132 2.29 18.03 11.27
C PRO A 132 0.80 18.01 11.61
N PHE A 133 0.37 17.04 12.40
CA PHE A 133 -1.02 16.89 12.80
C PHE A 133 -1.15 16.40 14.23
N SER A 134 -2.31 16.66 14.84
CA SER A 134 -2.70 16.15 16.15
C SER A 134 -3.98 15.33 16.02
N VAL A 135 -4.05 14.18 16.70
CA VAL A 135 -5.26 13.39 16.82
C VAL A 135 -6.08 13.91 18.00
N ILE A 136 -7.28 14.41 17.72
CA ILE A 136 -8.17 14.97 18.74
C ILE A 136 -9.03 13.85 19.33
N HIS A 137 -9.53 12.97 18.49
CA HIS A 137 -10.38 11.85 18.91
C HIS A 137 -10.16 10.63 18.01
N ASP A 138 -9.90 9.50 18.64
CA ASP A 138 -9.87 8.19 18.00
C ASP A 138 -10.82 7.26 18.75
N PRO A 139 -11.83 6.69 18.09
CA PRO A 139 -12.76 5.77 18.73
C PRO A 139 -12.15 4.42 19.11
N ASN A 140 -11.01 4.06 18.49
CA ASN A 140 -10.36 2.77 18.68
C ASN A 140 -9.25 2.86 19.74
N PRO A 141 -9.29 2.08 20.83
CA PRO A 141 -8.26 2.11 21.87
C PRO A 141 -6.86 1.69 21.35
N LYS A 142 -6.79 0.90 20.27
CA LYS A 142 -5.52 0.50 19.64
C LYS A 142 -4.96 1.55 18.67
N GLY A 143 -5.71 2.63 18.43
CA GLY A 143 -5.35 3.67 17.47
C GLY A 143 -4.03 4.37 17.81
N TYR A 144 -3.79 4.64 19.09
CA TYR A 144 -2.55 5.26 19.55
C TYR A 144 -1.32 4.38 19.29
N GLU A 145 -1.38 3.09 19.63
CA GLU A 145 -0.26 2.16 19.37
C GLU A 145 0.00 2.01 17.87
N TRP A 146 -1.08 1.93 17.09
CA TRP A 146 -0.99 1.86 15.63
C TRP A 146 -0.27 3.09 15.06
N LEU A 147 -0.67 4.29 15.47
CA LEU A 147 -0.06 5.53 14.99
C LEU A 147 1.41 5.64 15.39
N THR A 148 1.75 5.27 16.64
CA THR A 148 3.13 5.27 17.13
C THR A 148 4.02 4.33 16.31
N LYS A 149 3.56 3.10 16.05
CA LYS A 149 4.28 2.15 15.20
C LYS A 149 4.44 2.66 13.77
N LEU A 150 3.40 3.29 13.23
CA LEU A 150 3.42 3.83 11.89
C LEU A 150 4.46 4.96 11.74
N MET A 151 4.53 5.87 12.71
CA MET A 151 5.48 6.98 12.69
C MET A 151 6.93 6.53 12.93
N GLN A 152 7.15 5.40 13.62
CA GLN A 152 8.48 4.82 13.82
C GLN A 152 8.98 4.05 12.59
N SER A 153 8.08 3.55 11.76
CA SER A 153 8.39 2.76 10.56
C SER A 153 8.48 3.58 9.27
N ALA A 154 8.19 4.86 9.35
CA ALA A 154 8.13 5.77 8.21
C ALA A 154 9.48 6.43 7.90
#